data_13fa15024457b2d750bc99e7386feaef
#
_entry.id   13fa15024457b2d750bc99e7386feaef
#
_cell.length_a   1.000
_cell.length_b   1.000
_cell.length_c   1.000
_cell.angle_alpha   90.00
_cell.angle_beta   90.00
_cell.angle_gamma   90.00
#
_symmetry.space_group_name_H-M   'P 1'
#
loop_
_entity.id
_entity.type
_entity.pdbx_description
1 polymer ?
#
loop_
_entity_poly.entity_id
_entity_poly.type
_entity_poly.pdbx_seq_one_letter_code
_entity_poly.pdbx_strand_id
1 'polypeptide(L)'
;KVLVQNYISVANSKAYIIDLKSKQKKLVLGNKNESSVNAALAFDKNDQGLFFITDRIAEYNQLAYKNLDTEEITVISKDISWDVDGFAINEKGDRAAFVVNENGYSSLYLLNPQTFNYKKVKSIPIGLIGGMEFNRNNKSLGLTINTFQSPSEAHVLDLKSNSLGYG
;
A
#
# COMPACT_ATOMS: atom_id res chain seq x y z
N LYS A 1 12.82 0.44 -15.29
CA LYS A 1 12.80 1.54 -14.29
C LYS A 1 12.95 0.95 -12.88
N VAL A 2 13.51 1.73 -11.95
CA VAL A 2 13.58 1.39 -10.52
C VAL A 2 12.98 2.53 -9.71
N LEU A 3 12.14 2.18 -8.74
CA LEU A 3 11.59 3.11 -7.76
C LEU A 3 12.54 3.16 -6.55
N VAL A 4 12.96 4.35 -6.18
CA VAL A 4 13.95 4.57 -5.10
C VAL A 4 13.36 5.52 -4.07
N GLN A 5 13.25 5.04 -2.83
CA GLN A 5 12.84 5.83 -1.69
C GLN A 5 14.05 6.53 -1.06
N ASN A 6 13.94 7.83 -0.83
CA ASN A 6 14.87 8.60 -0.03
C ASN A 6 14.19 9.00 1.29
N TYR A 7 14.49 8.26 2.35
CA TYR A 7 14.01 8.55 3.69
C TYR A 7 14.92 9.62 4.34
N ILE A 8 14.35 10.76 4.69
CA ILE A 8 15.08 11.88 5.30
C ILE A 8 14.77 11.93 6.80
N SER A 9 13.49 11.81 7.18
CA SER A 9 13.02 11.72 8.56
C SER A 9 11.63 11.06 8.61
N VAL A 10 11.09 10.85 9.80
CA VAL A 10 9.73 10.32 10.01
C VAL A 10 8.65 11.15 9.33
N ALA A 11 8.86 12.45 9.15
CA ALA A 11 7.92 13.39 8.53
C ALA A 11 8.41 13.90 7.16
N ASN A 12 9.46 13.29 6.57
CA ASN A 12 9.99 13.76 5.29
C ASN A 12 10.61 12.60 4.51
N SER A 13 10.00 12.28 3.40
CA SER A 13 10.54 11.32 2.44
C SER A 13 10.24 11.73 1.01
N LYS A 14 11.08 11.29 0.09
CA LYS A 14 10.99 11.57 -1.35
C LYS A 14 11.15 10.29 -2.13
N ALA A 15 10.49 10.19 -3.27
CA ALA A 15 10.69 9.07 -4.16
C ALA A 15 11.17 9.52 -5.54
N TYR A 16 12.02 8.69 -6.12
CA TYR A 16 12.62 8.90 -7.42
C TYR A 16 12.42 7.68 -8.30
N ILE A 17 12.31 7.93 -9.59
CA ILE A 17 12.42 6.87 -10.60
C ILE A 17 13.79 7.00 -11.26
N ILE A 18 14.51 5.89 -11.35
CA ILE A 18 15.76 5.78 -12.10
C ILE A 18 15.50 4.95 -13.35
N ASP A 19 15.76 5.52 -14.52
CA ASP A 19 15.79 4.76 -15.76
C ASP A 19 17.11 3.98 -15.86
N LEU A 20 17.02 2.65 -15.97
CA LEU A 20 18.21 1.78 -15.94
C LEU A 20 19.08 1.89 -17.19
N LYS A 21 18.52 2.34 -18.31
CA LYS A 21 19.27 2.50 -19.57
C LYS A 21 20.01 3.84 -19.62
N SER A 22 19.26 4.93 -19.43
CA SER A 22 19.81 6.31 -19.49
C SER A 22 20.50 6.74 -18.19
N LYS A 23 20.30 6.03 -17.08
CA LYS A 23 20.74 6.38 -15.71
C LYS A 23 20.15 7.69 -15.20
N GLN A 24 19.17 8.24 -15.88
CA GLN A 24 18.49 9.46 -15.44
C GLN A 24 17.66 9.20 -14.19
N LYS A 25 17.73 10.14 -13.25
CA LYS A 25 16.99 10.16 -12.00
C LYS A 25 15.94 11.27 -12.04
N LYS A 26 14.66 10.93 -11.90
CA LYS A 26 13.53 11.87 -11.83
C LYS A 26 12.90 11.82 -10.44
N LEU A 27 12.71 12.98 -9.79
CA LEU A 27 11.88 13.09 -8.57
C LEU A 27 10.42 12.90 -8.98
N VAL A 28 9.70 11.98 -8.33
CA VAL A 28 8.29 11.68 -8.64
C VAL A 28 7.35 11.92 -7.47
N LEU A 29 7.83 11.83 -6.24
CA LEU A 29 7.08 12.16 -5.03
C LEU A 29 7.91 13.04 -4.10
N GLY A 30 7.23 13.94 -3.40
CA GLY A 30 7.84 14.93 -2.51
C GLY A 30 8.22 16.22 -3.21
N ASN A 31 8.52 17.23 -2.41
CA ASN A 31 8.92 18.55 -2.87
C ASN A 31 10.26 18.94 -2.22
N LYS A 32 11.01 19.84 -2.84
CA LYS A 32 12.28 20.35 -2.28
C LYS A 32 12.05 21.22 -1.03
N ASN A 33 10.89 21.87 -0.95
CA ASN A 33 10.60 22.92 0.03
C ASN A 33 9.57 22.53 1.10
N GLU A 34 9.01 21.32 1.04
CA GLU A 34 8.00 20.84 1.97
C GLU A 34 8.44 19.52 2.60
N SER A 35 8.20 19.39 3.89
CA SER A 35 8.32 18.13 4.60
C SER A 35 6.98 17.41 4.56
N SER A 36 6.96 16.22 4.02
CA SER A 36 5.81 15.32 4.00
C SER A 36 6.24 13.87 3.86
N VAL A 37 5.44 12.97 4.38
CA VAL A 37 5.60 11.54 4.13
C VAL A 37 5.19 11.26 2.69
N ASN A 38 6.06 10.55 1.95
CA ASN A 38 5.79 10.09 0.59
C ASN A 38 6.42 8.70 0.42
N ALA A 39 5.76 7.70 0.99
CA ALA A 39 6.20 6.31 0.90
C ALA A 39 5.78 5.71 -0.44
N ALA A 40 6.71 5.59 -1.37
CA ALA A 40 6.50 4.94 -2.65
C ALA A 40 6.37 3.42 -2.45
N LEU A 41 5.35 2.80 -3.03
CA LEU A 41 4.98 1.40 -2.80
C LEU A 41 5.25 0.53 -4.02
N ALA A 42 4.56 0.78 -5.11
CA ALA A 42 4.67 -0.04 -6.32
C ALA A 42 4.25 0.75 -7.57
N PHE A 43 4.75 0.35 -8.72
CA PHE A 43 4.19 0.75 -10.01
C PHE A 43 2.85 0.05 -10.24
N ASP A 44 2.01 0.64 -11.08
CA ASP A 44 0.87 -0.06 -11.66
C ASP A 44 1.32 -1.08 -12.71
N LYS A 45 0.36 -1.86 -13.20
CA LYS A 45 0.60 -2.93 -14.18
C LYS A 45 1.32 -2.48 -15.45
N ASN A 46 1.17 -1.21 -15.84
CA ASN A 46 1.64 -0.69 -17.11
C ASN A 46 2.85 0.27 -16.95
N ASP A 47 3.37 0.43 -15.73
CA ASP A 47 4.41 1.43 -15.39
C ASP A 47 3.99 2.89 -15.72
N GLN A 48 2.68 3.15 -15.82
CA GLN A 48 2.12 4.47 -16.12
C GLN A 48 1.83 5.29 -14.86
N GLY A 49 1.82 4.65 -13.71
CA GLY A 49 1.63 5.31 -12.43
C GLY A 49 2.21 4.52 -11.28
N LEU A 50 2.12 5.11 -10.10
CA LEU A 50 2.62 4.49 -8.88
C LEU A 50 1.65 4.70 -7.72
N PHE A 51 1.56 3.69 -6.86
CA PHE A 51 0.89 3.74 -5.57
C PHE A 51 1.85 4.26 -4.51
N PHE A 52 1.35 5.09 -3.60
CA PHE A 52 2.13 5.65 -2.52
C PHE A 52 1.25 6.01 -1.31
N ILE A 53 1.88 6.15 -0.14
CA ILE A 53 1.24 6.66 1.07
C ILE A 53 1.78 8.06 1.34
N THR A 54 0.89 8.99 1.71
CA THR A 54 1.27 10.37 2.01
C THR A 54 0.35 11.00 3.06
N ASP A 55 0.93 11.86 3.92
CA ASP A 55 0.25 12.75 4.87
C ASP A 55 -0.01 14.16 4.31
N ARG A 56 0.43 14.41 3.06
CA ARG A 56 0.38 15.75 2.45
C ARG A 56 -1.03 16.23 2.14
N ILE A 57 -1.99 15.32 1.96
CA ILE A 57 -3.31 15.63 1.40
C ILE A 57 -4.38 15.72 2.50
N ALA A 58 -4.16 15.05 3.63
CA ALA A 58 -5.09 14.98 4.75
C ALA A 58 -4.33 14.88 6.08
N GLU A 59 -5.06 14.90 7.19
CA GLU A 59 -4.52 14.71 8.54
C GLU A 59 -3.91 13.30 8.74
N TYR A 60 -4.45 12.30 8.04
CA TYR A 60 -4.00 10.91 8.09
C TYR A 60 -3.13 10.54 6.90
N ASN A 61 -2.29 9.53 7.08
CA ASN A 61 -1.57 8.90 5.98
C ASN A 61 -2.55 8.24 5.01
N GLN A 62 -2.67 8.77 3.80
CA GLN A 62 -3.59 8.29 2.79
C GLN A 62 -2.89 7.44 1.73
N LEU A 63 -3.55 6.36 1.30
CA LEU A 63 -3.18 5.66 0.08
C LEU A 63 -3.62 6.49 -1.13
N ALA A 64 -2.69 6.74 -2.02
CA ALA A 64 -2.91 7.50 -3.24
C ALA A 64 -2.24 6.84 -4.45
N TYR A 65 -2.68 7.23 -5.62
CA TYR A 65 -2.11 6.85 -6.91
C TYR A 65 -1.71 8.12 -7.65
N LYS A 66 -0.51 8.11 -8.25
CA LYS A 66 -0.03 9.19 -9.13
C LYS A 66 0.14 8.66 -10.54
N ASN A 67 -0.54 9.27 -11.50
CA ASN A 67 -0.26 9.08 -12.91
C ASN A 67 1.05 9.79 -13.26
N LEU A 68 2.00 9.10 -13.89
CA LEU A 68 3.35 9.61 -14.17
C LEU A 68 3.43 10.49 -15.42
N ASP A 69 2.44 10.39 -16.31
CA ASP A 69 2.38 11.17 -17.55
C ASP A 69 1.63 12.50 -17.31
N THR A 70 0.47 12.45 -16.65
CA THR A 70 -0.35 13.64 -16.37
C THR A 70 0.02 14.33 -15.07
N GLU A 71 0.82 13.70 -14.21
CA GLU A 71 1.18 14.13 -12.85
C GLU A 71 -0.04 14.21 -11.88
N GLU A 72 -1.22 13.77 -12.31
CA GLU A 72 -2.45 13.78 -11.53
C GLU A 72 -2.37 12.79 -10.36
N ILE A 73 -2.87 13.21 -9.19
CA ILE A 73 -2.94 12.39 -7.99
C ILE A 73 -4.40 12.08 -7.66
N THR A 74 -4.69 10.79 -7.51
CA THR A 74 -5.98 10.29 -7.03
C THR A 74 -5.82 9.74 -5.61
N VAL A 75 -6.55 10.30 -4.64
CA VAL A 75 -6.58 9.80 -3.26
C VAL A 75 -7.55 8.63 -3.19
N ILE A 76 -7.03 7.43 -2.92
CA ILE A 76 -7.81 6.19 -2.90
C ILE A 76 -8.58 6.05 -1.57
N SER A 77 -7.91 6.25 -0.43
CA SER A 77 -8.49 6.03 0.90
C SER A 77 -9.12 7.28 1.52
N LYS A 78 -9.58 8.24 0.69
CA LYS A 78 -10.10 9.54 1.14
C LYS A 78 -11.24 9.48 2.17
N ASP A 79 -12.02 8.40 2.15
CA ASP A 79 -13.16 8.20 3.06
C ASP A 79 -12.77 7.46 4.36
N ILE A 80 -11.47 7.21 4.56
CA ILE A 80 -10.92 6.55 5.74
C ILE A 80 -10.19 7.60 6.59
N SER A 81 -10.69 7.83 7.82
CA SER A 81 -10.13 8.78 8.78
C SER A 81 -9.11 8.12 9.72
N TRP A 82 -8.19 7.31 9.17
CA TRP A 82 -7.14 6.58 9.86
C TRP A 82 -5.93 6.39 8.95
N ASP A 83 -4.77 6.15 9.56
CA ASP A 83 -3.53 5.96 8.83
C ASP A 83 -3.50 4.64 8.06
N VAL A 84 -3.12 4.73 6.79
CA VAL A 84 -2.75 3.56 5.99
C VAL A 84 -1.31 3.18 6.32
N ASP A 85 -1.10 1.95 6.82
CA ASP A 85 0.19 1.46 7.31
C ASP A 85 0.86 0.45 6.36
N GLY A 86 0.11 -0.19 5.47
CA GLY A 86 0.65 -1.22 4.62
C GLY A 86 -0.06 -1.38 3.29
N PHE A 87 0.66 -1.92 2.30
CA PHE A 87 0.16 -2.15 0.96
C PHE A 87 0.85 -3.35 0.33
N ALA A 88 0.10 -4.13 -0.41
CA ALA A 88 0.61 -5.19 -1.27
C ALA A 88 -0.14 -5.18 -2.60
N ILE A 89 0.55 -5.50 -3.69
CA ILE A 89 -0.02 -5.69 -5.02
C ILE A 89 0.52 -7.00 -5.61
N ASN A 90 -0.32 -7.76 -6.31
CA ASN A 90 0.12 -8.99 -6.93
C ASN A 90 0.97 -8.74 -8.18
N GLU A 91 1.71 -9.75 -8.64
CA GLU A 91 2.59 -9.67 -9.83
C GLU A 91 1.86 -9.24 -11.11
N LYS A 92 0.57 -9.58 -11.23
CA LYS A 92 -0.25 -9.18 -12.38
C LYS A 92 -0.72 -7.73 -12.33
N GLY A 93 -0.62 -7.06 -11.18
CA GLY A 93 -1.11 -5.71 -10.97
C GLY A 93 -2.63 -5.56 -11.10
N ASP A 94 -3.40 -6.65 -10.92
CA ASP A 94 -4.86 -6.66 -11.02
C ASP A 94 -5.57 -6.81 -9.65
N ARG A 95 -4.81 -7.05 -8.60
CA ARG A 95 -5.28 -7.14 -7.20
C ARG A 95 -4.30 -6.47 -6.27
N ALA A 96 -4.83 -5.72 -5.33
CA ALA A 96 -4.05 -5.13 -4.26
C ALA A 96 -4.77 -5.27 -2.92
N ALA A 97 -4.04 -5.04 -1.85
CA ALA A 97 -4.56 -4.99 -0.50
C ALA A 97 -3.84 -3.88 0.27
N PHE A 98 -4.53 -3.26 1.21
CA PHE A 98 -3.91 -2.30 2.12
C PHE A 98 -4.42 -2.47 3.54
N VAL A 99 -3.61 -2.06 4.50
CA VAL A 99 -3.90 -2.10 5.93
C VAL A 99 -4.06 -0.70 6.45
N VAL A 100 -5.05 -0.53 7.31
CA VAL A 100 -5.35 0.72 8.01
C VAL A 100 -5.22 0.47 9.51
N ASN A 101 -4.56 1.39 10.23
CA ASN A 101 -4.51 1.39 11.69
C ASN A 101 -5.77 2.07 12.24
N GLU A 102 -6.78 1.29 12.56
CA GLU A 102 -8.03 1.79 13.16
C GLU A 102 -7.94 1.70 14.68
N ASN A 103 -7.60 2.82 15.35
CA ASN A 103 -7.55 2.90 16.80
C ASN A 103 -6.67 1.82 17.47
N GLY A 104 -5.51 1.54 16.86
CA GLY A 104 -4.51 0.62 17.41
C GLY A 104 -4.66 -0.85 16.99
N TYR A 105 -5.57 -1.18 16.08
CA TYR A 105 -5.65 -2.49 15.43
C TYR A 105 -5.70 -2.36 13.91
N SER A 106 -5.32 -3.42 13.22
CA SER A 106 -5.26 -3.43 11.76
C SER A 106 -6.58 -3.82 11.13
N SER A 107 -7.05 -3.04 10.17
CA SER A 107 -8.15 -3.38 9.28
C SER A 107 -7.61 -3.61 7.87
N LEU A 108 -7.94 -4.77 7.28
CA LEU A 108 -7.53 -5.15 5.94
C LEU A 108 -8.59 -4.76 4.92
N TYR A 109 -8.14 -4.16 3.82
CA TYR A 109 -8.97 -3.84 2.66
C TYR A 109 -8.41 -4.50 1.41
N LEU A 110 -9.28 -5.13 0.61
CA LEU A 110 -8.95 -5.57 -0.75
C LEU A 110 -9.28 -4.46 -1.73
N LEU A 111 -8.35 -4.17 -2.63
CA LEU A 111 -8.40 -3.07 -3.60
C LEU A 111 -8.34 -3.60 -5.04
N ASN A 112 -9.19 -3.08 -5.89
CA ASN A 112 -9.00 -3.18 -7.35
C ASN A 112 -8.11 -2.01 -7.80
N PRO A 113 -6.86 -2.25 -8.25
CA PRO A 113 -5.92 -1.19 -8.58
C PRO A 113 -6.23 -0.44 -9.88
N GLN A 114 -7.18 -0.89 -10.70
CA GLN A 114 -7.60 -0.20 -11.94
C GLN A 114 -8.78 0.76 -11.68
N THR A 115 -9.71 0.38 -10.81
CA THR A 115 -10.92 1.18 -10.51
C THR A 115 -10.83 1.95 -9.22
N PHE A 116 -9.83 1.65 -8.38
CA PHE A 116 -9.62 2.13 -7.02
C PHE A 116 -10.76 1.81 -6.05
N ASN A 117 -11.68 0.92 -6.43
CA ASN A 117 -12.70 0.42 -5.53
C ASN A 117 -12.08 -0.54 -4.51
N TYR A 118 -12.45 -0.40 -3.25
CA TYR A 118 -11.96 -1.26 -2.17
C TYR A 118 -13.07 -1.72 -1.24
N LYS A 119 -12.80 -2.80 -0.52
CA LYS A 119 -13.73 -3.41 0.42
C LYS A 119 -13.00 -3.95 1.64
N LYS A 120 -13.52 -3.63 2.84
CA LYS A 120 -13.01 -4.16 4.11
C LYS A 120 -13.24 -5.67 4.21
N VAL A 121 -12.22 -6.40 4.64
CA VAL A 121 -12.31 -7.84 4.93
C VAL A 121 -12.77 -8.03 6.36
N LYS A 122 -13.92 -8.69 6.54
CA LYS A 122 -14.55 -8.84 7.87
C LYS A 122 -14.03 -10.04 8.67
N SER A 123 -13.34 -10.97 8.04
CA SER A 123 -12.83 -12.20 8.67
C SER A 123 -11.51 -12.03 9.42
N ILE A 124 -10.92 -10.84 9.42
CA ILE A 124 -9.67 -10.56 10.13
C ILE A 124 -9.97 -10.39 11.63
N PRO A 125 -9.27 -11.12 12.52
CA PRO A 125 -9.40 -10.94 13.96
C PRO A 125 -8.85 -9.59 14.41
N ILE A 126 -9.24 -9.14 15.60
CA ILE A 126 -8.66 -7.94 16.21
C ILE A 126 -7.19 -8.20 16.55
N GLY A 127 -6.31 -7.41 15.97
CA GLY A 127 -4.86 -7.56 16.11
C GLY A 127 -4.10 -6.66 15.16
N LEU A 128 -2.81 -6.91 15.02
CA LEU A 128 -1.92 -6.18 14.13
C LEU A 128 -1.50 -7.07 12.96
N ILE A 129 -1.58 -6.56 11.75
CA ILE A 129 -1.07 -7.21 10.54
C ILE A 129 0.36 -6.74 10.32
N GLY A 130 1.35 -7.65 10.47
CA GLY A 130 2.76 -7.34 10.33
C GLY A 130 3.31 -7.50 8.91
N GLY A 131 2.65 -8.29 8.07
CA GLY A 131 3.08 -8.53 6.69
C GLY A 131 1.95 -9.02 5.82
N MET A 132 2.05 -8.72 4.52
CA MET A 132 1.09 -9.14 3.49
C MET A 132 1.83 -9.51 2.21
N GLU A 133 1.48 -10.65 1.61
CA GLU A 133 2.02 -11.07 0.33
C GLU A 133 0.99 -11.90 -0.45
N PHE A 134 0.76 -11.53 -1.71
CA PHE A 134 -0.07 -12.33 -2.60
C PHE A 134 0.64 -13.61 -3.02
N ASN A 135 -0.08 -14.73 -2.98
CA ASN A 135 0.42 -15.97 -3.54
C ASN A 135 0.57 -15.82 -5.07
N ARG A 136 1.57 -16.47 -5.67
CA ARG A 136 1.86 -16.46 -7.12
C ARG A 136 0.67 -16.88 -7.98
N ASN A 137 -0.21 -17.73 -7.48
CA ASN A 137 -1.43 -18.12 -8.20
C ASN A 137 -2.56 -17.07 -8.11
N ASN A 138 -2.38 -15.99 -7.35
CA ASN A 138 -3.32 -14.90 -7.12
C ASN A 138 -4.69 -15.32 -6.52
N LYS A 139 -4.74 -16.47 -5.83
CA LYS A 139 -5.96 -16.97 -5.19
C LYS A 139 -6.02 -16.66 -3.71
N SER A 140 -4.89 -16.35 -3.10
CA SER A 140 -4.79 -16.09 -1.67
C SER A 140 -3.81 -14.97 -1.35
N LEU A 141 -4.00 -14.39 -0.16
CA LEU A 141 -3.12 -13.41 0.47
C LEU A 141 -2.59 -14.01 1.77
N GLY A 142 -1.27 -14.16 1.86
CA GLY A 142 -0.58 -14.51 3.11
C GLY A 142 -0.53 -13.30 4.02
N LEU A 143 -0.79 -13.51 5.30
CA LEU A 143 -0.81 -12.49 6.35
C LEU A 143 -0.01 -12.97 7.56
N THR A 144 0.71 -12.06 8.21
CA THR A 144 1.21 -12.28 9.55
C THR A 144 0.33 -11.49 10.51
N ILE A 145 -0.34 -12.16 11.44
CA ILE A 145 -1.27 -11.52 12.38
C ILE A 145 -0.79 -11.76 13.81
N ASN A 146 -0.73 -10.67 14.57
CA ASN A 146 -0.41 -10.67 15.99
C ASN A 146 -1.65 -10.23 16.77
N THR A 147 -2.15 -11.06 17.67
CA THR A 147 -3.32 -10.77 18.52
C THR A 147 -2.89 -10.68 19.98
N PHE A 148 -3.79 -10.20 20.84
CA PHE A 148 -3.55 -10.16 22.29
C PHE A 148 -3.47 -11.56 22.93
N GLN A 149 -3.93 -12.61 22.24
CA GLN A 149 -3.93 -13.99 22.72
C GLN A 149 -2.79 -14.82 22.14
N SER A 150 -2.20 -14.39 21.03
CA SER A 150 -1.24 -15.17 20.27
C SER A 150 -0.15 -14.27 19.69
N PRO A 151 1.12 -14.67 19.76
CA PRO A 151 2.19 -13.98 19.02
C PRO A 151 1.94 -14.07 17.52
N SER A 152 2.79 -13.44 16.71
CA SER A 152 2.65 -13.42 15.26
C SER A 152 2.48 -14.81 14.65
N GLU A 153 1.36 -15.06 14.05
CA GLU A 153 1.01 -16.30 13.36
C GLU A 153 0.82 -16.05 11.87
N ALA A 154 1.17 -17.04 11.05
CA ALA A 154 0.93 -17.02 9.63
C ALA A 154 -0.52 -17.43 9.33
N HIS A 155 -1.19 -16.64 8.52
CA HIS A 155 -2.55 -16.88 8.07
C HIS A 155 -2.65 -16.77 6.56
N VAL A 156 -3.66 -17.42 5.99
CA VAL A 156 -3.96 -17.37 4.56
C VAL A 156 -5.40 -16.93 4.37
N LEU A 157 -5.59 -15.81 3.69
CA LEU A 157 -6.91 -15.33 3.27
C LEU A 157 -7.21 -15.86 1.86
N ASP A 158 -8.25 -16.67 1.72
CA ASP A 158 -8.79 -17.06 0.41
C ASP A 158 -9.54 -15.86 -0.21
N LEU A 159 -9.12 -15.41 -1.39
CA LEU A 159 -9.63 -14.19 -2.02
C LEU A 159 -11.00 -14.39 -2.70
N LYS A 160 -11.47 -15.63 -2.84
CA LYS A 160 -12.78 -15.93 -3.42
C LYS A 160 -13.85 -15.98 -2.33
N SER A 161 -13.58 -16.70 -1.25
CA SER A 161 -14.52 -16.88 -0.13
C SER A 161 -14.40 -15.78 0.93
N ASN A 162 -13.28 -15.05 0.96
CA ASN A 162 -12.87 -14.15 2.05
C ASN A 162 -12.77 -14.88 3.41
N SER A 163 -12.47 -16.17 3.40
CA SER A 163 -12.23 -16.95 4.62
C SER A 163 -10.75 -16.88 5.00
N LEU A 164 -10.49 -16.72 6.29
CA LEU A 164 -9.15 -16.76 6.87
C LEU A 164 -8.88 -18.16 7.43
N GLY A 165 -7.76 -18.75 7.06
CA GLY A 165 -7.25 -20.01 7.58
C GLY A 165 -5.84 -19.83 8.16
N TYR A 166 -5.34 -20.86 8.85
CA TYR A 166 -3.94 -20.93 9.26
C TYR A 166 -3.08 -21.33 8.06
N GLY A 167 -1.87 -20.76 7.98
CA GLY A 167 -0.86 -21.08 6.98
C GLY A 167 -0.07 -22.34 7.33
#